data_2b7f005495fb3f625ea8b5260ecebd48
#
_entry.id   2b7f005495fb3f625ea8b5260ecebd48
#
_cell.length_a   1.000
_cell.length_b   1.000
_cell.length_c   1.000
_cell.angle_alpha   90.00
_cell.angle_beta   90.00
_cell.angle_gamma   90.00
#
_symmetry.space_group_name_H-M   'P 1'
#
loop_
_entity.id
_entity.type
_entity.pdbx_description
1 polymer ?
#
loop_
_entity_poly.entity_id
_entity_poly.type
_entity_poly.pdbx_seq_one_letter_code
_entity_poly.pdbx_strand_id
1 'polypeptide(L)'
;MPIQIQPKKENIYYFTLSKAPDFVNFNFEENWICETVYLQSTHEYLYQLSQSHDIVAKQKALDQLVAIAQDTSTSPMTKNKIIHAFQQEITSNGYWRYRQYALVSLRKILTLPYDDYTTTMLLNLIISEKSWLKASAINMLGNTKNETYVDIYQKALYDNSDRVINAAAIALGKTKSIKAKEILIALDKKPSWKNQSRISSLNGLEQLGDTSTVDFIIECIKDNQSPRWYLATPVWDYPFAAINTLVALGKSELAYPILFDRFQKSLQDNDLNDIFQNVQLIDLLNLEQSKEVYVLLQQKFKNDPDILKTISMYESNFLESIKK
;
A
#
# COMPACT_ATOMS: atom_id res chain seq x y z
N MET A 1 38.89 -6.56 6.81
CA MET A 1 39.89 -7.50 7.36
C MET A 1 39.18 -8.80 7.73
N PRO A 2 39.65 -9.96 7.27
CA PRO A 2 39.07 -11.23 7.67
C PRO A 2 39.41 -11.53 9.13
N ILE A 3 38.42 -12.02 9.88
CA ILE A 3 38.59 -12.52 11.25
C ILE A 3 38.06 -13.96 11.33
N GLN A 4 38.65 -14.77 12.19
CA GLN A 4 38.18 -16.13 12.43
C GLN A 4 37.53 -16.20 13.80
N ILE A 5 36.20 -16.38 13.83
CA ILE A 5 35.49 -16.52 15.11
C ILE A 5 35.73 -17.92 15.68
N GLN A 6 36.12 -17.99 16.91
CA GLN A 6 36.30 -19.23 17.68
C GLN A 6 34.98 -19.55 18.39
N PRO A 7 34.67 -20.83 18.65
CA PRO A 7 33.47 -21.25 19.38
C PRO A 7 33.61 -20.94 20.89
N LYS A 8 33.71 -19.66 21.23
CA LYS A 8 33.87 -19.14 22.60
C LYS A 8 32.74 -18.15 22.88
N LYS A 9 32.43 -17.94 24.14
CA LYS A 9 31.45 -16.94 24.59
C LYS A 9 31.84 -15.53 24.17
N GLU A 10 33.14 -15.25 24.10
CA GLU A 10 33.67 -13.94 23.73
C GLU A 10 34.88 -14.11 22.82
N ASN A 11 34.96 -13.28 21.79
CA ASN A 11 36.12 -13.20 20.91
C ASN A 11 36.55 -11.73 20.83
N ILE A 12 37.80 -11.43 21.14
CA ILE A 12 38.36 -10.09 21.13
C ILE A 12 39.44 -10.02 20.05
N TYR A 13 39.34 -9.01 19.19
CA TYR A 13 40.30 -8.75 18.11
C TYR A 13 40.79 -7.31 18.21
N TYR A 14 42.09 -7.15 17.99
CA TYR A 14 42.77 -5.86 18.00
C TYR A 14 43.25 -5.53 16.58
N PHE A 15 42.98 -4.32 16.12
CA PHE A 15 43.40 -3.82 14.83
C PHE A 15 44.20 -2.53 15.04
N THR A 16 45.44 -2.47 14.52
CA THR A 16 46.25 -1.26 14.53
C THR A 16 45.86 -0.39 13.35
N LEU A 17 45.37 0.82 13.60
CA LEU A 17 44.95 1.79 12.61
C LEU A 17 45.74 3.09 12.83
N SER A 18 46.01 3.84 11.73
CA SER A 18 46.68 5.14 11.81
C SER A 18 45.77 6.25 12.39
N LYS A 19 44.44 6.09 12.25
CA LYS A 19 43.41 6.94 12.84
C LYS A 19 42.17 6.11 13.16
N ALA A 20 41.29 6.64 13.99
CA ALA A 20 39.98 6.04 14.22
C ALA A 20 39.22 5.95 12.90
N PRO A 21 38.50 4.83 12.63
CA PRO A 21 37.68 4.73 11.41
C PRO A 21 36.47 5.65 11.49
N ASP A 22 36.05 6.17 10.36
CA ASP A 22 34.84 7.00 10.27
C ASP A 22 33.56 6.16 10.45
N PHE A 23 33.61 4.85 10.14
CA PHE A 23 32.60 3.86 10.50
C PHE A 23 33.18 2.44 10.41
N VAL A 24 32.51 1.50 11.06
CA VAL A 24 32.81 0.05 10.94
C VAL A 24 31.57 -0.65 10.42
N ASN A 25 31.71 -1.44 9.35
CA ASN A 25 30.66 -2.31 8.86
C ASN A 25 30.99 -3.76 9.26
N PHE A 26 30.27 -4.27 10.25
CA PHE A 26 30.36 -5.67 10.67
C PHE A 26 29.39 -6.52 9.87
N ASN A 27 29.80 -7.74 9.49
CA ASN A 27 29.00 -8.65 8.66
C ASN A 27 28.57 -8.03 7.31
N PHE A 28 29.59 -7.57 6.55
CA PHE A 28 29.41 -6.97 5.23
C PHE A 28 28.51 -7.84 4.33
N GLU A 29 27.50 -7.24 3.70
CA GLU A 29 26.49 -7.89 2.86
C GLU A 29 25.71 -9.02 3.58
N GLU A 30 25.71 -9.04 4.91
CA GLU A 30 25.03 -10.05 5.73
C GLU A 30 25.40 -11.51 5.39
N ASN A 31 26.66 -11.74 5.06
CA ASN A 31 27.16 -13.07 4.68
C ASN A 31 27.07 -14.11 5.81
N TRP A 32 26.88 -13.68 7.04
CA TRP A 32 26.65 -14.55 8.19
C TRP A 32 25.21 -14.48 8.66
N ILE A 33 24.61 -15.64 8.91
CA ILE A 33 23.29 -15.77 9.52
C ILE A 33 23.43 -15.53 11.03
N CYS A 34 23.42 -14.28 11.45
CA CYS A 34 23.47 -13.89 12.84
C CYS A 34 22.70 -12.60 13.08
N GLU A 35 22.18 -12.42 14.26
CA GLU A 35 21.69 -11.13 14.72
C GLU A 35 22.89 -10.26 15.12
N THR A 36 22.97 -9.07 14.54
CA THR A 36 24.04 -8.13 14.82
C THR A 36 23.48 -6.94 15.60
N VAL A 37 23.92 -6.78 16.85
CA VAL A 37 23.63 -5.60 17.66
C VAL A 37 24.90 -4.74 17.67
N TYR A 38 24.85 -3.60 16.97
CA TYR A 38 25.98 -2.69 16.87
C TYR A 38 25.47 -1.25 16.99
N LEU A 39 25.90 -0.58 18.07
CA LEU A 39 25.52 0.81 18.33
C LEU A 39 26.48 1.75 17.61
N GLN A 40 25.94 2.53 16.69
CA GLN A 40 26.65 3.56 15.95
C GLN A 40 26.10 4.95 16.31
N SER A 41 26.94 5.94 16.21
CA SER A 41 26.53 7.35 16.33
C SER A 41 25.75 7.81 15.07
N THR A 42 24.98 8.87 15.19
CA THR A 42 24.32 9.50 14.03
C THR A 42 25.30 9.87 12.92
N HIS A 43 26.53 10.28 13.30
CA HIS A 43 27.58 10.59 12.34
C HIS A 43 28.03 9.36 11.55
N GLU A 44 28.24 8.23 12.20
CA GLU A 44 28.62 6.97 11.53
C GLU A 44 27.53 6.48 10.59
N TYR A 45 26.25 6.53 10.98
CA TYR A 45 25.13 6.19 10.08
C TYR A 45 25.06 7.11 8.85
N LEU A 46 25.25 8.42 9.01
CA LEU A 46 25.28 9.37 7.89
C LEU A 46 26.49 9.13 6.97
N TYR A 47 27.65 8.82 7.55
CA TYR A 47 28.84 8.46 6.79
C TYR A 47 28.64 7.15 6.01
N GLN A 48 28.04 6.15 6.66
CA GLN A 48 27.70 4.87 6.04
C GLN A 48 26.75 5.05 4.85
N LEU A 49 25.73 5.90 4.93
CA LEU A 49 24.86 6.19 3.78
C LEU A 49 25.66 6.74 2.59
N SER A 50 26.58 7.68 2.83
CA SER A 50 27.29 8.37 1.76
C SER A 50 28.42 7.53 1.16
N GLN A 51 29.09 6.66 1.94
CA GLN A 51 30.33 6.00 1.56
C GLN A 51 30.23 4.47 1.39
N SER A 52 29.23 3.83 1.99
CA SER A 52 29.11 2.37 1.87
C SER A 52 28.60 1.95 0.48
N HIS A 53 29.18 0.86 -0.05
CA HIS A 53 28.65 0.17 -1.23
C HIS A 53 27.69 -0.98 -0.85
N ASP A 54 27.61 -1.32 0.44
CA ASP A 54 26.71 -2.34 0.97
C ASP A 54 25.29 -1.79 1.11
N ILE A 55 24.40 -2.24 0.23
CA ILE A 55 22.99 -1.79 0.21
C ILE A 55 22.25 -2.21 1.47
N VAL A 56 22.57 -3.38 2.03
CA VAL A 56 21.91 -3.87 3.26
C VAL A 56 22.31 -3.00 4.45
N ALA A 57 23.61 -2.71 4.55
CA ALA A 57 24.11 -1.80 5.57
C ALA A 57 23.51 -0.39 5.45
N LYS A 58 23.36 0.12 4.22
CA LYS A 58 22.67 1.40 3.96
C LYS A 58 21.19 1.36 4.38
N GLN A 59 20.46 0.27 4.13
CA GLN A 59 19.07 0.13 4.58
C GLN A 59 18.96 0.17 6.11
N LYS A 60 19.84 -0.56 6.80
CA LYS A 60 19.91 -0.52 8.27
C LYS A 60 20.19 0.89 8.79
N ALA A 61 21.12 1.60 8.14
CA ALA A 61 21.42 2.99 8.50
C ALA A 61 20.19 3.90 8.31
N LEU A 62 19.42 3.74 7.20
CA LEU A 62 18.17 4.47 6.99
C LEU A 62 17.17 4.22 8.13
N ASP A 63 16.99 2.96 8.56
CA ASP A 63 16.05 2.62 9.63
C ASP A 63 16.46 3.24 10.97
N GLN A 64 17.74 3.18 11.32
CA GLN A 64 18.25 3.80 12.54
C GLN A 64 18.12 5.34 12.49
N LEU A 65 18.42 5.95 11.36
CA LEU A 65 18.25 7.39 11.18
C LEU A 65 16.78 7.83 11.22
N VAL A 66 15.84 6.99 10.76
CA VAL A 66 14.39 7.24 10.97
C VAL A 66 14.07 7.28 12.46
N ALA A 67 14.51 6.27 13.23
CA ALA A 67 14.27 6.23 14.66
C ALA A 67 14.87 7.47 15.38
N ILE A 68 16.10 7.85 15.03
CA ILE A 68 16.75 9.05 15.58
C ILE A 68 15.97 10.33 15.21
N ALA A 69 15.51 10.46 13.94
CA ALA A 69 14.77 11.65 13.52
C ALA A 69 13.38 11.76 14.16
N GLN A 70 12.75 10.63 14.50
CA GLN A 70 11.46 10.58 15.19
C GLN A 70 11.59 10.84 16.70
N ASP A 71 12.76 10.67 17.28
CA ASP A 71 12.99 10.98 18.68
C ASP A 71 12.80 12.50 18.93
N THR A 72 11.96 12.81 19.93
CA THR A 72 11.65 14.19 20.32
C THR A 72 12.85 14.95 20.86
N SER A 73 13.84 14.24 21.42
CA SER A 73 15.08 14.82 21.95
C SER A 73 16.09 15.22 20.86
N THR A 74 15.91 14.72 19.61
CA THR A 74 16.82 15.02 18.52
C THR A 74 16.69 16.46 18.05
N SER A 75 17.84 17.17 17.99
CA SER A 75 17.88 18.57 17.60
C SER A 75 17.36 18.80 16.16
N PRO A 76 16.71 19.95 15.86
CA PRO A 76 16.28 20.30 14.51
C PRO A 76 17.42 20.26 13.48
N MET A 77 18.62 20.66 13.89
CA MET A 77 19.80 20.62 13.01
C MET A 77 20.17 19.18 12.62
N THR A 78 20.10 18.24 13.56
CA THR A 78 20.36 16.82 13.29
C THR A 78 19.28 16.23 12.38
N LYS A 79 18.00 16.53 12.63
CA LYS A 79 16.88 16.12 11.76
C LYS A 79 17.07 16.61 10.33
N ASN A 80 17.45 17.86 10.14
CA ASN A 80 17.71 18.43 8.81
C ASN A 80 18.89 17.73 8.10
N LYS A 81 19.97 17.39 8.81
CA LYS A 81 21.06 16.60 8.24
C LYS A 81 20.60 15.23 7.76
N ILE A 82 19.76 14.55 8.53
CA ILE A 82 19.18 13.25 8.18
C ILE A 82 18.28 13.39 6.93
N ILE A 83 17.38 14.36 6.92
CA ILE A 83 16.49 14.64 5.77
C ILE A 83 17.32 14.87 4.51
N HIS A 84 18.34 15.74 4.57
CA HIS A 84 19.21 16.03 3.44
C HIS A 84 19.96 14.77 2.93
N ALA A 85 20.49 13.95 3.83
CA ALA A 85 21.15 12.70 3.46
C ALA A 85 20.19 11.75 2.73
N PHE A 86 18.94 11.63 3.19
CA PHE A 86 17.93 10.83 2.50
C PHE A 86 17.60 11.36 1.12
N GLN A 87 17.45 12.67 0.98
CA GLN A 87 17.20 13.33 -0.30
C GLN A 87 18.35 13.08 -1.30
N GLN A 88 19.60 13.08 -0.84
CA GLN A 88 20.77 12.74 -1.67
C GLN A 88 20.71 11.28 -2.14
N GLU A 89 20.41 10.34 -1.26
CA GLU A 89 20.28 8.93 -1.63
C GLU A 89 19.14 8.70 -2.64
N ILE A 90 18.01 9.37 -2.48
CA ILE A 90 16.85 9.28 -3.38
C ILE A 90 17.19 9.80 -4.78
N THR A 91 17.95 10.88 -4.88
CA THR A 91 18.32 11.52 -6.16
C THR A 91 19.56 10.93 -6.80
N SER A 92 20.26 10.00 -6.13
CA SER A 92 21.45 9.35 -6.65
C SER A 92 21.15 8.46 -7.88
N ASN A 93 22.17 8.04 -8.60
CA ASN A 93 22.07 7.06 -9.69
C ASN A 93 22.07 5.61 -9.19
N GLY A 94 21.80 5.39 -7.91
CA GLY A 94 21.82 4.09 -7.27
C GLY A 94 20.66 3.16 -7.69
N TYR A 95 20.70 1.96 -7.15
CA TYR A 95 19.68 0.93 -7.39
C TYR A 95 18.29 1.43 -7.03
N TRP A 96 17.35 1.41 -7.97
CA TRP A 96 16.01 2.01 -7.87
C TRP A 96 15.23 1.54 -6.62
N ARG A 97 15.35 0.28 -6.22
CA ARG A 97 14.64 -0.30 -5.08
C ARG A 97 15.14 0.28 -3.75
N TYR A 98 16.45 0.50 -3.64
CA TYR A 98 17.05 1.20 -2.52
C TYR A 98 16.60 2.67 -2.45
N ARG A 99 16.61 3.36 -3.58
CA ARG A 99 16.14 4.75 -3.69
C ARG A 99 14.65 4.88 -3.29
N GLN A 100 13.83 3.90 -3.70
CA GLN A 100 12.43 3.80 -3.26
C GLN A 100 12.33 3.60 -1.75
N TYR A 101 13.16 2.73 -1.17
CA TYR A 101 13.22 2.50 0.26
C TYR A 101 13.58 3.79 1.01
N ALA A 102 14.58 4.52 0.54
CA ALA A 102 14.98 5.82 1.08
C ALA A 102 13.83 6.85 1.00
N LEU A 103 13.05 6.90 -0.11
CA LEU A 103 11.89 7.77 -0.25
C LEU A 103 10.77 7.43 0.74
N VAL A 104 10.49 6.13 0.92
CA VAL A 104 9.50 5.67 1.92
C VAL A 104 9.96 5.98 3.34
N SER A 105 11.25 5.87 3.62
CA SER A 105 11.86 6.22 4.91
C SER A 105 11.81 7.73 5.16
N LEU A 106 12.11 8.54 4.15
CA LEU A 106 11.98 10.00 4.22
C LEU A 106 10.55 10.42 4.59
N ARG A 107 9.53 9.78 4.01
CA ARG A 107 8.12 10.08 4.33
C ARG A 107 7.79 9.90 5.81
N LYS A 108 8.46 8.96 6.51
CA LYS A 108 8.20 8.68 7.94
C LYS A 108 8.65 9.82 8.86
N ILE A 109 9.57 10.66 8.40
CA ILE A 109 10.19 11.72 9.19
C ILE A 109 9.79 13.13 8.75
N LEU A 110 9.20 13.27 7.58
CA LEU A 110 8.69 14.57 7.10
C LEU A 110 7.28 14.84 7.58
N THR A 111 7.02 16.11 7.88
CA THR A 111 5.69 16.64 8.17
C THR A 111 5.18 17.50 7.00
N LEU A 112 3.87 17.63 6.89
CA LEU A 112 3.25 18.52 5.91
C LEU A 112 3.15 19.95 6.48
N PRO A 113 3.27 20.98 5.64
CA PRO A 113 3.59 20.93 4.21
C PRO A 113 5.06 20.58 3.96
N TYR A 114 5.37 19.94 2.82
CA TYR A 114 6.76 19.73 2.42
C TYR A 114 7.42 21.04 2.00
N ASP A 115 8.73 21.14 2.19
CA ASP A 115 9.52 22.24 1.70
C ASP A 115 9.65 22.24 0.16
N ASP A 116 10.11 23.34 -0.40
CA ASP A 116 10.24 23.52 -1.85
C ASP A 116 11.22 22.51 -2.47
N TYR A 117 12.30 22.18 -1.76
CA TYR A 117 13.27 21.20 -2.23
C TYR A 117 12.66 19.80 -2.33
N THR A 118 11.99 19.34 -1.28
CA THR A 118 11.28 18.05 -1.27
C THR A 118 10.21 17.99 -2.36
N THR A 119 9.42 19.05 -2.48
CA THR A 119 8.37 19.15 -3.51
C THR A 119 8.96 19.06 -4.92
N THR A 120 10.02 19.82 -5.20
CA THR A 120 10.71 19.79 -6.50
C THR A 120 11.33 18.43 -6.78
N MET A 121 11.94 17.81 -5.78
CA MET A 121 12.48 16.44 -5.89
C MET A 121 11.37 15.44 -6.28
N LEU A 122 10.21 15.48 -5.62
CA LEU A 122 9.08 14.59 -5.94
C LEU A 122 8.58 14.80 -7.37
N LEU A 123 8.43 16.04 -7.80
CA LEU A 123 8.03 16.40 -9.17
C LEU A 123 9.03 15.84 -10.21
N ASN A 124 10.31 15.98 -9.96
CA ASN A 124 11.36 15.44 -10.84
C ASN A 124 11.29 13.91 -10.91
N LEU A 125 11.08 13.21 -9.78
CA LEU A 125 10.90 11.76 -9.77
C LEU A 125 9.67 11.32 -10.57
N ILE A 126 8.56 12.07 -10.49
CA ILE A 126 7.34 11.78 -11.25
C ILE A 126 7.58 11.91 -12.76
N ILE A 127 8.43 12.83 -13.18
CA ILE A 127 8.73 13.06 -14.61
C ILE A 127 9.75 12.04 -15.13
N SER A 128 10.85 11.83 -14.40
CA SER A 128 12.03 11.11 -14.88
C SER A 128 12.04 9.61 -14.59
N GLU A 129 11.34 9.17 -13.54
CA GLU A 129 11.41 7.79 -13.07
C GLU A 129 10.28 6.92 -13.63
N LYS A 130 10.43 5.60 -13.42
CA LYS A 130 9.47 4.60 -13.89
C LYS A 130 8.89 3.80 -12.73
N SER A 131 7.69 3.27 -12.97
CA SER A 131 7.05 2.24 -12.12
C SER A 131 7.06 2.55 -10.60
N TRP A 132 7.85 1.80 -9.82
CA TRP A 132 7.78 1.84 -8.36
C TRP A 132 8.17 3.19 -7.74
N LEU A 133 9.28 3.75 -8.17
CA LEU A 133 9.79 5.01 -7.61
C LEU A 133 8.87 6.17 -7.98
N LYS A 134 8.40 6.22 -9.23
CA LYS A 134 7.40 7.18 -9.70
C LYS A 134 6.09 7.09 -8.91
N ALA A 135 5.55 5.87 -8.73
CA ALA A 135 4.33 5.66 -7.94
C ALA A 135 4.51 6.10 -6.48
N SER A 136 5.67 5.82 -5.87
CA SER A 136 5.97 6.25 -4.51
C SER A 136 6.04 7.77 -4.38
N ALA A 137 6.62 8.46 -5.37
CA ALA A 137 6.67 9.90 -5.42
C ALA A 137 5.27 10.53 -5.58
N ILE A 138 4.42 9.95 -6.45
CA ILE A 138 3.02 10.35 -6.61
C ILE A 138 2.25 10.18 -5.29
N ASN A 139 2.38 9.03 -4.63
CA ASN A 139 1.72 8.78 -3.36
C ASN A 139 2.14 9.78 -2.28
N MET A 140 3.43 10.11 -2.23
CA MET A 140 3.95 11.07 -1.27
C MET A 140 3.43 12.48 -1.57
N LEU A 141 3.50 12.92 -2.83
CA LEU A 141 2.96 14.23 -3.25
C LEU A 141 1.44 14.31 -3.04
N GLY A 142 0.69 13.21 -3.29
CA GLY A 142 -0.74 13.12 -3.09
C GLY A 142 -1.19 13.33 -1.63
N ASN A 143 -0.31 13.10 -0.66
CA ASN A 143 -0.62 13.36 0.75
C ASN A 143 -0.73 14.87 1.06
N THR A 144 -0.19 15.74 0.21
CA THR A 144 -0.38 17.20 0.32
C THR A 144 -1.82 17.63 0.04
N LYS A 145 -2.60 16.78 -0.64
CA LYS A 145 -3.99 17.04 -1.06
C LYS A 145 -4.14 18.34 -1.88
N ASN A 146 -3.08 18.78 -2.52
CA ASN A 146 -3.05 20.07 -3.22
C ASN A 146 -3.61 19.93 -4.65
N GLU A 147 -4.64 20.73 -4.95
CA GLU A 147 -5.29 20.76 -6.26
C GLU A 147 -4.39 21.22 -7.41
N THR A 148 -3.31 21.96 -7.13
CA THR A 148 -2.38 22.43 -8.17
C THR A 148 -1.71 21.28 -8.93
N TYR A 149 -1.71 20.04 -8.36
CA TYR A 149 -1.11 18.87 -8.98
C TYR A 149 -2.10 17.99 -9.77
N VAL A 150 -3.35 18.41 -9.90
CA VAL A 150 -4.40 17.65 -10.66
C VAL A 150 -3.94 17.28 -12.04
N ASP A 151 -3.37 18.22 -12.81
CA ASP A 151 -2.89 17.95 -14.17
C ASP A 151 -1.74 16.95 -14.23
N ILE A 152 -0.90 16.93 -13.20
CA ILE A 152 0.21 15.95 -13.06
C ILE A 152 -0.36 14.56 -12.83
N TYR A 153 -1.31 14.42 -11.91
CA TYR A 153 -1.96 13.14 -11.66
C TYR A 153 -2.76 12.66 -12.85
N GLN A 154 -3.50 13.55 -13.53
CA GLN A 154 -4.23 13.21 -14.75
C GLN A 154 -3.31 12.66 -15.84
N LYS A 155 -2.15 13.27 -16.07
CA LYS A 155 -1.14 12.75 -17.02
C LYS A 155 -0.65 11.37 -16.60
N ALA A 156 -0.42 11.13 -15.31
CA ALA A 156 0.05 9.85 -14.79
C ALA A 156 -0.98 8.71 -14.91
N LEU A 157 -2.28 9.00 -15.11
CA LEU A 157 -3.31 7.99 -15.42
C LEU A 157 -3.12 7.32 -16.79
N TYR A 158 -2.26 7.88 -17.65
CA TYR A 158 -1.91 7.32 -18.96
C TYR A 158 -0.54 6.61 -18.96
N ASP A 159 0.04 6.37 -17.78
CA ASP A 159 1.29 5.61 -17.67
C ASP A 159 1.09 4.15 -18.09
N ASN A 160 2.18 3.48 -18.48
CA ASN A 160 2.17 2.06 -18.85
C ASN A 160 2.15 1.13 -17.61
N SER A 161 2.35 1.66 -16.42
CA SER A 161 2.39 0.90 -15.17
C SER A 161 1.08 1.06 -14.40
N ASP A 162 0.34 -0.04 -14.21
CA ASP A 162 -0.89 -0.04 -13.40
C ASP A 162 -0.65 0.51 -11.99
N ARG A 163 0.55 0.31 -11.44
CA ARG A 163 0.93 0.87 -10.13
C ARG A 163 0.98 2.39 -10.14
N VAL A 164 1.48 2.99 -11.22
CA VAL A 164 1.52 4.44 -11.39
C VAL A 164 0.10 4.97 -11.59
N ILE A 165 -0.71 4.29 -12.40
CA ILE A 165 -2.12 4.64 -12.63
C ILE A 165 -2.88 4.64 -11.31
N ASN A 166 -2.74 3.59 -10.50
CA ASN A 166 -3.41 3.48 -9.21
C ASN A 166 -2.95 4.58 -8.22
N ALA A 167 -1.65 4.84 -8.13
CA ALA A 167 -1.14 5.91 -7.28
C ALA A 167 -1.67 7.29 -7.71
N ALA A 168 -1.75 7.53 -9.02
CA ALA A 168 -2.28 8.77 -9.59
C ALA A 168 -3.77 8.94 -9.32
N ALA A 169 -4.57 7.88 -9.47
CA ALA A 169 -6.00 7.91 -9.19
C ALA A 169 -6.28 8.22 -7.70
N ILE A 170 -5.57 7.54 -6.79
CA ILE A 170 -5.64 7.80 -5.35
C ILE A 170 -5.24 9.24 -5.02
N ALA A 171 -4.12 9.73 -5.58
CA ALA A 171 -3.64 11.08 -5.36
C ALA A 171 -4.64 12.12 -5.88
N LEU A 172 -5.21 11.89 -7.06
CA LEU A 172 -6.25 12.73 -7.66
C LEU A 172 -7.50 12.80 -6.77
N GLY A 173 -7.99 11.67 -6.27
CA GLY A 173 -9.12 11.63 -5.34
C GLY A 173 -8.85 12.40 -4.05
N LYS A 174 -7.64 12.31 -3.50
CA LYS A 174 -7.22 13.05 -2.30
C LYS A 174 -7.27 14.57 -2.47
N THR A 175 -7.12 15.10 -3.68
CA THR A 175 -7.21 16.55 -3.92
C THR A 175 -8.60 17.11 -3.65
N LYS A 176 -9.65 16.28 -3.71
CA LYS A 176 -11.05 16.71 -3.63
C LYS A 176 -11.45 17.73 -4.70
N SER A 177 -10.68 17.83 -5.79
CA SER A 177 -10.95 18.75 -6.87
C SER A 177 -12.26 18.39 -7.60
N ILE A 178 -13.00 19.41 -8.02
CA ILE A 178 -14.26 19.24 -8.79
C ILE A 178 -14.01 18.43 -10.07
N LYS A 179 -12.85 18.61 -10.71
CA LYS A 179 -12.45 17.86 -11.91
C LYS A 179 -12.17 16.38 -11.65
N ALA A 180 -11.81 16.01 -10.43
CA ALA A 180 -11.37 14.65 -10.10
C ALA A 180 -12.44 13.60 -10.38
N LYS A 181 -13.71 13.89 -10.09
CA LYS A 181 -14.83 12.97 -10.33
C LYS A 181 -14.92 12.51 -11.79
N GLU A 182 -14.99 13.46 -12.71
CA GLU A 182 -15.16 13.17 -14.14
C GLU A 182 -13.94 12.40 -14.68
N ILE A 183 -12.73 12.79 -14.28
CA ILE A 183 -11.48 12.14 -14.68
C ILE A 183 -11.45 10.69 -14.19
N LEU A 184 -11.84 10.45 -12.94
CA LEU A 184 -11.85 9.11 -12.35
C LEU A 184 -12.92 8.21 -12.99
N ILE A 185 -14.13 8.72 -13.22
CA ILE A 185 -15.18 7.98 -13.94
C ILE A 185 -14.74 7.65 -15.39
N ALA A 186 -14.04 8.57 -16.05
CA ALA A 186 -13.50 8.31 -17.39
C ALA A 186 -12.42 7.21 -17.39
N LEU A 187 -11.62 7.11 -16.31
CA LEU A 187 -10.61 6.06 -16.15
C LEU A 187 -11.23 4.66 -16.12
N ASP A 188 -12.44 4.49 -15.60
CA ASP A 188 -13.15 3.20 -15.56
C ASP A 188 -13.38 2.62 -16.97
N LYS A 189 -13.52 3.46 -17.97
CA LYS A 189 -13.74 3.05 -19.37
C LYS A 189 -12.45 2.61 -20.08
N LYS A 190 -11.28 2.78 -19.45
CA LYS A 190 -9.98 2.43 -20.02
C LYS A 190 -9.75 0.92 -19.92
N PRO A 191 -9.61 0.19 -21.06
CA PRO A 191 -9.26 -1.23 -21.03
C PRO A 191 -7.91 -1.46 -20.34
N SER A 192 -7.84 -2.48 -19.51
CA SER A 192 -6.60 -2.86 -18.84
C SER A 192 -6.61 -4.33 -18.42
N TRP A 193 -5.43 -4.89 -18.21
CA TRP A 193 -5.28 -6.24 -17.68
C TRP A 193 -5.96 -6.36 -16.31
N LYS A 194 -6.79 -7.39 -16.14
CA LYS A 194 -7.53 -7.65 -14.90
C LYS A 194 -8.28 -6.44 -14.33
N ASN A 195 -8.85 -5.60 -15.19
CA ASN A 195 -9.61 -4.41 -14.78
C ASN A 195 -8.82 -3.41 -13.89
N GLN A 196 -7.48 -3.38 -13.98
CA GLN A 196 -6.67 -2.56 -13.09
C GLN A 196 -6.97 -1.05 -13.19
N SER A 197 -7.25 -0.54 -14.38
CA SER A 197 -7.67 0.87 -14.55
C SER A 197 -9.02 1.14 -13.89
N ARG A 198 -9.96 0.20 -13.98
CA ARG A 198 -11.28 0.27 -13.35
C ARG A 198 -11.18 0.24 -11.83
N ILE A 199 -10.38 -0.68 -11.27
CA ILE A 199 -10.09 -0.75 -9.83
C ILE A 199 -9.41 0.53 -9.37
N SER A 200 -8.47 1.07 -10.13
CA SER A 200 -7.81 2.34 -9.81
C SER A 200 -8.78 3.52 -9.80
N SER A 201 -9.75 3.55 -10.72
CA SER A 201 -10.85 4.52 -10.72
C SER A 201 -11.61 4.49 -9.38
N LEU A 202 -12.06 3.32 -8.97
CA LEU A 202 -12.79 3.13 -7.72
C LEU A 202 -11.96 3.53 -6.49
N ASN A 203 -10.69 3.14 -6.42
CA ASN A 203 -9.78 3.57 -5.35
C ASN A 203 -9.63 5.11 -5.29
N GLY A 204 -9.62 5.77 -6.45
CA GLY A 204 -9.61 7.23 -6.53
C GLY A 204 -10.94 7.83 -6.05
N LEU A 205 -12.08 7.27 -6.44
CA LEU A 205 -13.42 7.70 -6.03
C LEU A 205 -13.65 7.51 -4.53
N GLU A 206 -13.13 6.42 -3.95
CA GLU A 206 -13.10 6.22 -2.50
C GLU A 206 -12.38 7.39 -1.80
N GLN A 207 -11.19 7.75 -2.27
CA GLN A 207 -10.44 8.88 -1.72
C GLN A 207 -11.12 10.22 -1.99
N LEU A 208 -11.86 10.36 -3.08
CA LEU A 208 -12.66 11.55 -3.38
C LEU A 208 -13.80 11.73 -2.36
N GLY A 209 -14.45 10.64 -1.96
CA GLY A 209 -15.52 10.68 -0.95
C GLY A 209 -16.77 11.44 -1.38
N ASP A 210 -17.00 11.61 -2.68
CA ASP A 210 -18.17 12.31 -3.23
C ASP A 210 -19.35 11.35 -3.40
N THR A 211 -20.37 11.50 -2.57
CA THR A 211 -21.57 10.66 -2.59
C THR A 211 -22.38 10.76 -3.89
N SER A 212 -22.16 11.79 -4.70
CA SER A 212 -22.78 11.87 -6.03
C SER A 212 -22.27 10.84 -7.03
N THR A 213 -21.27 10.04 -6.66
CA THR A 213 -20.74 8.91 -7.45
C THR A 213 -21.43 7.57 -7.14
N VAL A 214 -22.34 7.53 -6.17
CA VAL A 214 -23.00 6.31 -5.69
C VAL A 214 -23.68 5.54 -6.81
N ASP A 215 -24.47 6.20 -7.66
CA ASP A 215 -25.16 5.53 -8.78
C ASP A 215 -24.18 4.87 -9.73
N PHE A 216 -23.07 5.54 -10.04
CA PHE A 216 -22.00 4.97 -10.86
C PHE A 216 -21.39 3.72 -10.20
N ILE A 217 -21.12 3.77 -8.89
CA ILE A 217 -20.54 2.65 -8.16
C ILE A 217 -21.52 1.47 -8.09
N ILE A 218 -22.81 1.72 -7.95
CA ILE A 218 -23.86 0.68 -8.01
C ILE A 218 -23.86 -0.01 -9.37
N GLU A 219 -23.72 0.72 -10.48
CA GLU A 219 -23.60 0.11 -11.80
C GLU A 219 -22.31 -0.72 -11.93
N CYS A 220 -21.21 -0.30 -11.29
CA CYS A 220 -19.98 -1.12 -11.21
C CYS A 220 -20.20 -2.44 -10.46
N ILE A 221 -21.00 -2.44 -9.39
CA ILE A 221 -21.37 -3.66 -8.68
C ILE A 221 -22.23 -4.60 -9.55
N LYS A 222 -23.12 -4.04 -10.36
CA LYS A 222 -23.98 -4.83 -11.27
C LYS A 222 -23.20 -5.44 -12.44
N ASP A 223 -22.02 -4.94 -12.77
CA ASP A 223 -21.23 -5.41 -13.89
C ASP A 223 -20.68 -6.82 -13.63
N ASN A 224 -21.18 -7.79 -14.41
CA ASN A 224 -20.81 -9.20 -14.34
C ASN A 224 -19.68 -9.60 -15.32
N GLN A 225 -19.04 -8.63 -15.98
CA GLN A 225 -18.02 -8.91 -16.99
C GLN A 225 -16.64 -9.24 -16.42
N SER A 226 -16.47 -9.20 -15.09
CA SER A 226 -15.25 -9.69 -14.45
C SER A 226 -15.15 -11.21 -14.61
N PRO A 227 -14.10 -11.72 -15.24
CA PRO A 227 -13.94 -13.16 -15.42
C PRO A 227 -13.84 -13.89 -14.06
N ARG A 228 -14.66 -14.90 -13.85
CA ARG A 228 -14.82 -15.63 -12.59
C ARG A 228 -13.52 -16.25 -12.04
N TRP A 229 -12.58 -16.61 -12.91
CA TRP A 229 -11.32 -17.23 -12.47
C TRP A 229 -10.36 -16.30 -11.70
N TYR A 230 -10.65 -14.98 -11.63
CA TYR A 230 -9.92 -14.04 -10.77
C TYR A 230 -10.30 -14.10 -9.30
N LEU A 231 -11.40 -14.75 -9.00
CA LEU A 231 -12.02 -14.71 -7.68
C LEU A 231 -11.23 -15.50 -6.60
N ALA A 232 -10.17 -16.22 -6.99
CA ALA A 232 -9.23 -16.83 -6.04
C ALA A 232 -8.36 -15.79 -5.28
N THR A 233 -8.40 -14.50 -5.68
CA THR A 233 -7.68 -13.42 -5.02
C THR A 233 -8.57 -12.17 -4.92
N PRO A 234 -9.38 -12.04 -3.87
CA PRO A 234 -10.40 -10.98 -3.69
C PRO A 234 -9.89 -9.55 -3.89
N VAL A 235 -8.61 -9.31 -3.58
CA VAL A 235 -7.98 -7.98 -3.63
C VAL A 235 -7.95 -7.37 -5.04
N TRP A 236 -8.16 -8.19 -6.09
CA TRP A 236 -8.01 -7.79 -7.50
C TRP A 236 -9.33 -7.77 -8.27
N ASP A 237 -10.43 -8.06 -7.60
CA ASP A 237 -11.74 -8.10 -8.24
C ASP A 237 -12.37 -6.72 -8.26
N TYR A 238 -12.91 -6.36 -9.42
CA TYR A 238 -13.58 -5.10 -9.63
C TYR A 238 -14.84 -4.92 -8.76
N PRO A 239 -15.75 -5.92 -8.59
CA PRO A 239 -16.86 -5.82 -7.66
C PRO A 239 -16.43 -5.59 -6.20
N PHE A 240 -15.34 -6.20 -5.74
CA PHE A 240 -14.79 -5.95 -4.41
C PHE A 240 -14.38 -4.49 -4.22
N ALA A 241 -13.68 -3.92 -5.22
CA ALA A 241 -13.29 -2.52 -5.17
C ALA A 241 -14.52 -1.59 -5.15
N ALA A 242 -15.56 -1.90 -5.94
CA ALA A 242 -16.80 -1.12 -5.97
C ALA A 242 -17.53 -1.18 -4.61
N ILE A 243 -17.62 -2.36 -3.99
CA ILE A 243 -18.24 -2.52 -2.67
C ILE A 243 -17.45 -1.75 -1.61
N ASN A 244 -16.11 -1.88 -1.58
CA ASN A 244 -15.26 -1.15 -0.62
C ASN A 244 -15.44 0.36 -0.77
N THR A 245 -15.53 0.86 -2.01
CA THR A 245 -15.78 2.29 -2.26
C THR A 245 -17.15 2.70 -1.72
N LEU A 246 -18.19 1.88 -1.91
CA LEU A 246 -19.53 2.16 -1.41
C LEU A 246 -19.59 2.15 0.13
N VAL A 247 -18.90 1.18 0.76
CA VAL A 247 -18.73 1.09 2.21
C VAL A 247 -18.04 2.34 2.75
N ALA A 248 -16.95 2.77 2.13
CA ALA A 248 -16.23 3.99 2.51
C ALA A 248 -17.07 5.27 2.38
N LEU A 249 -18.06 5.28 1.46
CA LEU A 249 -19.05 6.35 1.33
C LEU A 249 -20.20 6.26 2.34
N GLY A 250 -20.26 5.22 3.18
CA GLY A 250 -21.33 4.99 4.14
C GLY A 250 -22.68 4.64 3.49
N LYS A 251 -22.64 3.91 2.35
CA LYS A 251 -23.81 3.54 1.53
C LYS A 251 -23.95 2.04 1.30
N SER A 252 -23.43 1.23 2.23
CA SER A 252 -23.41 -0.23 2.16
C SER A 252 -24.79 -0.84 1.89
N GLU A 253 -25.83 -0.28 2.51
CA GLU A 253 -27.21 -0.76 2.42
C GLU A 253 -27.75 -0.81 0.99
N LEU A 254 -27.25 0.03 0.09
CA LEU A 254 -27.69 0.08 -1.31
C LEU A 254 -27.20 -1.10 -2.15
N ALA A 255 -26.09 -1.73 -1.76
CA ALA A 255 -25.56 -2.91 -2.46
C ALA A 255 -26.24 -4.21 -2.00
N TYR A 256 -26.77 -4.26 -0.79
CA TYR A 256 -27.30 -5.49 -0.21
C TYR A 256 -28.35 -6.18 -1.10
N PRO A 257 -29.43 -5.53 -1.57
CA PRO A 257 -30.45 -6.19 -2.38
C PRO A 257 -29.89 -6.78 -3.68
N ILE A 258 -28.89 -6.13 -4.29
CA ILE A 258 -28.26 -6.58 -5.53
C ILE A 258 -27.44 -7.87 -5.27
N LEU A 259 -26.66 -7.87 -4.20
CA LEU A 259 -25.82 -9.00 -3.85
C LEU A 259 -26.63 -10.18 -3.30
N PHE A 260 -27.69 -9.89 -2.56
CA PHE A 260 -28.59 -10.89 -2.03
C PHE A 260 -29.37 -11.61 -3.13
N ASP A 261 -29.85 -10.88 -4.15
CA ASP A 261 -30.47 -11.49 -5.35
C ASP A 261 -29.48 -12.42 -6.07
N ARG A 262 -28.24 -12.02 -6.25
CA ARG A 262 -27.19 -12.88 -6.82
C ARG A 262 -26.91 -14.11 -5.96
N PHE A 263 -26.86 -13.94 -4.65
CA PHE A 263 -26.68 -15.04 -3.71
C PHE A 263 -27.85 -16.05 -3.81
N GLN A 264 -29.10 -15.57 -3.82
CA GLN A 264 -30.27 -16.44 -3.98
C GLN A 264 -30.23 -17.21 -5.30
N LYS A 265 -29.80 -16.58 -6.38
CA LYS A 265 -29.64 -17.25 -7.68
C LYS A 265 -28.54 -18.32 -7.61
N SER A 266 -27.40 -18.03 -7.02
CA SER A 266 -26.33 -19.03 -6.86
C SER A 266 -26.75 -20.21 -5.99
N LEU A 267 -27.62 -20.00 -4.99
CA LEU A 267 -28.25 -21.09 -4.23
C LEU A 267 -29.16 -21.97 -5.09
N GLN A 268 -29.92 -21.39 -6.02
CA GLN A 268 -30.77 -22.15 -6.96
C GLN A 268 -29.93 -22.96 -7.95
N ASP A 269 -28.85 -22.37 -8.46
CA ASP A 269 -27.94 -23.01 -9.42
C ASP A 269 -27.03 -24.07 -8.77
N ASN A 270 -27.00 -24.17 -7.42
CA ASN A 270 -26.12 -25.06 -6.63
C ASN A 270 -24.62 -24.89 -6.92
N ASP A 271 -24.18 -23.73 -7.35
CA ASP A 271 -22.76 -23.43 -7.58
C ASP A 271 -22.09 -22.95 -6.28
N LEU A 272 -21.39 -23.88 -5.61
CA LEU A 272 -20.71 -23.59 -4.33
C LEU A 272 -19.71 -22.43 -4.42
N ASN A 273 -19.01 -22.32 -5.55
CA ASN A 273 -18.05 -21.24 -5.72
C ASN A 273 -18.77 -19.88 -5.77
N ASP A 274 -19.81 -19.77 -6.60
CA ASP A 274 -20.61 -18.54 -6.71
C ASP A 274 -21.33 -18.24 -5.38
N ILE A 275 -21.82 -19.25 -4.66
CA ILE A 275 -22.44 -19.07 -3.34
C ILE A 275 -21.46 -18.39 -2.37
N PHE A 276 -20.29 -19.01 -2.14
CA PHE A 276 -19.33 -18.46 -1.17
C PHE A 276 -18.70 -17.13 -1.60
N GLN A 277 -18.59 -16.88 -2.89
CA GLN A 277 -18.19 -15.57 -3.41
C GLN A 277 -19.21 -14.49 -3.07
N ASN A 278 -20.50 -14.75 -3.32
CA ASN A 278 -21.55 -13.78 -2.97
C ASN A 278 -21.62 -13.57 -1.45
N VAL A 279 -21.38 -14.61 -0.64
CA VAL A 279 -21.25 -14.47 0.81
C VAL A 279 -20.12 -13.48 1.16
N GLN A 280 -18.92 -13.68 0.59
CA GLN A 280 -17.79 -12.76 0.85
C GLN A 280 -18.09 -11.31 0.45
N LEU A 281 -18.77 -11.10 -0.70
CA LEU A 281 -19.17 -9.76 -1.12
C LEU A 281 -20.19 -9.13 -0.17
N ILE A 282 -21.15 -9.93 0.34
CA ILE A 282 -22.16 -9.48 1.30
C ILE A 282 -21.51 -9.17 2.65
N ASP A 283 -20.56 -9.98 3.10
CA ASP A 283 -19.83 -9.78 4.35
C ASP A 283 -19.07 -8.44 4.38
N LEU A 284 -18.53 -8.02 3.24
CA LEU A 284 -17.85 -6.72 3.10
C LEU A 284 -18.76 -5.54 3.41
N LEU A 285 -20.08 -5.68 3.23
CA LEU A 285 -21.03 -4.61 3.54
C LEU A 285 -21.13 -4.30 5.03
N ASN A 286 -20.71 -5.25 5.87
CA ASN A 286 -20.71 -5.14 7.33
C ASN A 286 -22.08 -4.77 7.92
N LEU A 287 -23.16 -5.38 7.42
CA LEU A 287 -24.54 -5.10 7.79
C LEU A 287 -25.13 -6.22 8.64
N GLU A 288 -25.87 -5.89 9.70
CA GLU A 288 -26.57 -6.86 10.55
C GLU A 288 -27.51 -7.79 9.75
N GLN A 289 -28.19 -7.26 8.74
CA GLN A 289 -29.08 -8.06 7.87
C GLN A 289 -28.36 -9.16 7.10
N SER A 290 -27.04 -9.09 6.92
CA SER A 290 -26.25 -10.14 6.27
C SER A 290 -26.28 -11.48 7.01
N LYS A 291 -26.72 -11.50 8.27
CA LYS A 291 -26.93 -12.75 9.04
C LYS A 291 -27.95 -13.69 8.38
N GLU A 292 -28.92 -13.14 7.65
CA GLU A 292 -29.90 -13.93 6.91
C GLU A 292 -29.25 -14.91 5.93
N VAL A 293 -28.15 -14.52 5.32
CA VAL A 293 -27.39 -15.37 4.38
C VAL A 293 -26.96 -16.67 5.05
N TYR A 294 -26.46 -16.61 6.26
CA TYR A 294 -26.00 -17.77 7.02
C TYR A 294 -27.14 -18.70 7.43
N VAL A 295 -28.29 -18.14 7.79
CA VAL A 295 -29.51 -18.92 8.08
C VAL A 295 -29.93 -19.74 6.84
N LEU A 296 -29.93 -19.10 5.66
CA LEU A 296 -30.28 -19.76 4.41
C LEU A 296 -29.26 -20.84 4.02
N LEU A 297 -27.97 -20.61 4.21
CA LEU A 297 -26.91 -21.58 3.98
C LEU A 297 -27.05 -22.82 4.90
N GLN A 298 -27.25 -22.59 6.19
CA GLN A 298 -27.42 -23.68 7.16
C GLN A 298 -28.64 -24.54 6.85
N GLN A 299 -29.74 -23.91 6.41
CA GLN A 299 -30.93 -24.63 5.97
C GLN A 299 -30.67 -25.44 4.70
N LYS A 300 -30.02 -24.85 3.71
CA LYS A 300 -29.71 -25.50 2.42
C LYS A 300 -28.80 -26.70 2.59
N PHE A 301 -27.75 -26.58 3.40
CA PHE A 301 -26.71 -27.60 3.55
C PHE A 301 -26.78 -28.37 4.87
N LYS A 302 -27.98 -28.44 5.50
CA LYS A 302 -28.20 -29.13 6.79
C LYS A 302 -27.71 -30.56 6.87
N ASN A 303 -27.62 -31.26 5.73
CA ASN A 303 -27.19 -32.67 5.63
C ASN A 303 -25.73 -32.81 5.21
N ASP A 304 -24.95 -31.72 5.07
CA ASP A 304 -23.55 -31.75 4.66
C ASP A 304 -22.65 -31.17 5.78
N PRO A 305 -22.05 -32.06 6.63
CA PRO A 305 -21.26 -31.62 7.76
C PRO A 305 -20.02 -30.79 7.38
N ASP A 306 -19.39 -31.06 6.23
CA ASP A 306 -18.17 -30.37 5.79
C ASP A 306 -18.49 -28.97 5.32
N ILE A 307 -19.59 -28.80 4.57
CA ILE A 307 -20.07 -27.47 4.18
C ILE A 307 -20.54 -26.70 5.40
N LEU A 308 -21.26 -27.32 6.35
CA LEU A 308 -21.68 -26.65 7.58
C LEU A 308 -20.50 -26.15 8.42
N LYS A 309 -19.41 -26.90 8.49
CA LYS A 309 -18.18 -26.44 9.15
C LYS A 309 -17.60 -25.19 8.48
N THR A 310 -17.60 -25.18 7.15
CA THR A 310 -17.13 -24.02 6.37
C THR A 310 -18.04 -22.82 6.60
N ILE A 311 -19.37 -22.99 6.59
CA ILE A 311 -20.34 -21.93 6.87
C ILE A 311 -20.12 -21.34 8.27
N SER A 312 -19.93 -22.20 9.29
CA SER A 312 -19.70 -21.74 10.67
C SER A 312 -18.42 -20.93 10.81
N MET A 313 -17.38 -21.24 10.05
CA MET A 313 -16.13 -20.45 10.03
C MET A 313 -16.36 -19.07 9.41
N TYR A 314 -17.05 -18.96 8.28
CA TYR A 314 -17.38 -17.68 7.66
C TYR A 314 -18.27 -16.83 8.56
N GLU A 315 -19.32 -17.42 9.13
CA GLU A 315 -20.27 -16.76 10.06
C GLU A 315 -19.52 -16.19 11.28
N SER A 316 -18.61 -16.97 11.88
CA SER A 316 -17.81 -16.52 13.02
C SER A 316 -16.95 -15.30 12.66
N ASN A 317 -16.27 -15.35 11.52
CA ASN A 317 -15.46 -14.22 11.04
C ASN A 317 -16.31 -12.96 10.78
N PHE A 318 -17.49 -13.14 10.16
CA PHE A 318 -18.43 -12.05 9.92
C PHE A 318 -18.94 -11.45 11.24
N LEU A 319 -19.35 -12.28 12.21
CA LEU A 319 -19.83 -11.82 13.52
C LEU A 319 -18.75 -11.07 14.33
N GLU A 320 -17.47 -11.39 14.11
CA GLU A 320 -16.36 -10.62 14.70
C GLU A 320 -16.17 -9.27 13.99
N SER A 321 -16.40 -9.20 12.67
CA SER A 321 -16.25 -7.95 11.91
C SER A 321 -17.29 -6.90 12.25
N ILE A 322 -18.55 -7.29 12.44
CA ILE A 322 -19.65 -6.36 12.78
C ILE A 322 -19.61 -5.83 14.22
N LYS A 323 -18.76 -6.40 15.09
CA LYS A 323 -18.58 -5.92 16.48
C LYS A 323 -17.55 -4.81 16.60
N LYS A 324 -16.76 -4.56 15.57
CA LYS A 324 -15.71 -3.53 15.51
C LYS A 324 -16.25 -2.24 14.92
#